data_5284d7b983e640205296bf49fa6651a6
#
_entry.id   5284d7b983e640205296bf49fa6651a6
#
_cell.length_a   1.000
_cell.length_b   1.000
_cell.length_c   1.000
_cell.angle_alpha   90.00
_cell.angle_beta   90.00
_cell.angle_gamma   90.00
#
_symmetry.space_group_name_H-M   'P 1'
#
loop_
_entity.id
_entity.type
_entity.pdbx_description
1 polymer ?
#
loop_
_entity_poly.entity_id
_entity_poly.type
_entity_poly.pdbx_seq_one_letter_code
_entity_poly.pdbx_strand_id
1 'polypeptide(L)'
;RVIRSFQKKTDLERRSSYDSVDKQLDQLEQSYRNQLLASIPSTFNTHENIMAIKIMLAGLSAEIVDLSFALKHHVTFLPMTLQDLLSMQVDQLSGKQAPIDLDRLLLQYALGIDEGYLTNRYVPSAMVPIIRRTLNDFLRHVFLYRQYQSILKALADIHTTTDPLEQVEKKLYLAGRMLELIPLTANAALTLFQHQTNKTVRSAQWSMIDRLTKARDSSNRAEQLMMGEGKTKVIMPEAIFLKADGTHLVMVLVPDALLQTEYQDLKYTAKTVYNQEIVLFQFDRNSACDPASLRRYLSDFEDIILQRKALIMSPGSLQSLYLKR
;
A
#
# COMPACT_ATOMS: atom_id res chain seq x y z
N ARG A 1 -28.76 43.58 -33.78
CA ARG A 1 -29.51 43.68 -32.49
C ARG A 1 -30.28 42.40 -32.15
N VAL A 2 -30.96 41.76 -33.09
CA VAL A 2 -31.75 40.53 -32.88
C VAL A 2 -30.88 39.36 -32.42
N ILE A 3 -29.70 39.16 -33.00
CA ILE A 3 -28.79 38.08 -32.62
C ILE A 3 -28.29 38.22 -31.17
N ARG A 4 -27.98 39.45 -30.72
CA ARG A 4 -27.57 39.70 -29.31
C ARG A 4 -28.69 39.49 -28.30
N SER A 5 -29.97 39.69 -28.70
CA SER A 5 -31.11 39.39 -27.82
C SER A 5 -31.38 37.90 -27.70
N PHE A 6 -31.15 37.13 -28.77
CA PHE A 6 -31.24 35.66 -28.75
C PHE A 6 -30.13 35.02 -27.88
N GLN A 7 -28.89 35.52 -28.03
CA GLN A 7 -27.78 35.02 -27.18
C GLN A 7 -28.00 35.30 -25.68
N LYS A 8 -28.50 36.51 -25.33
CA LYS A 8 -28.85 36.85 -23.96
C LYS A 8 -29.98 35.97 -23.40
N LYS A 9 -30.94 35.59 -24.22
CA LYS A 9 -32.06 34.72 -23.78
C LYS A 9 -31.62 33.30 -23.57
N THR A 10 -30.79 32.76 -24.46
CA THR A 10 -30.20 31.41 -24.27
C THR A 10 -29.25 31.33 -23.09
N ASP A 11 -28.48 32.38 -22.80
CA ASP A 11 -27.60 32.42 -21.63
C ASP A 11 -28.39 32.54 -20.32
N LEU A 12 -29.50 33.23 -20.30
CA LEU A 12 -30.43 33.31 -19.16
C LEU A 12 -31.14 31.97 -18.90
N GLU A 13 -31.60 31.31 -19.97
CA GLU A 13 -32.25 29.98 -19.88
C GLU A 13 -31.25 28.91 -19.43
N ARG A 14 -29.99 28.98 -19.89
CA ARG A 14 -28.91 28.11 -19.39
C ARG A 14 -28.60 28.37 -17.92
N ARG A 15 -28.48 29.61 -17.47
CA ARG A 15 -28.26 29.95 -16.07
C ARG A 15 -29.41 29.46 -15.19
N SER A 16 -30.66 29.69 -15.60
CA SER A 16 -31.83 29.19 -14.89
C SER A 16 -31.87 27.65 -14.78
N SER A 17 -31.38 26.96 -15.82
CA SER A 17 -31.26 25.49 -15.80
C SER A 17 -30.15 25.01 -14.84
N TYR A 18 -29.01 25.71 -14.82
CA TYR A 18 -27.93 25.39 -13.86
C TYR A 18 -28.34 25.65 -12.40
N ASP A 19 -29.00 26.80 -12.15
CA ASP A 19 -29.53 27.12 -10.81
C ASP A 19 -30.57 26.09 -10.31
N SER A 20 -31.33 25.51 -11.24
CA SER A 20 -32.29 24.43 -10.93
C SER A 20 -31.59 23.11 -10.64
N VAL A 21 -30.53 22.78 -11.37
CA VAL A 21 -29.73 21.57 -11.16
C VAL A 21 -28.95 21.66 -9.86
N ASP A 22 -28.36 22.80 -9.55
CA ASP A 22 -27.65 23.03 -8.28
C ASP A 22 -28.58 22.90 -7.08
N LYS A 23 -29.80 23.46 -7.15
CA LYS A 23 -30.83 23.28 -6.11
C LYS A 23 -31.25 21.82 -5.94
N GLN A 24 -31.35 21.05 -7.01
CA GLN A 24 -31.66 19.62 -6.93
C GLN A 24 -30.51 18.83 -6.35
N LEU A 25 -29.26 19.17 -6.68
CA LEU A 25 -28.06 18.60 -6.10
C LEU A 25 -27.99 18.88 -4.60
N ASP A 26 -28.23 20.12 -4.17
CA ASP A 26 -28.25 20.50 -2.76
C ASP A 26 -29.36 19.75 -2.00
N GLN A 27 -30.55 19.59 -2.59
CA GLN A 27 -31.64 18.81 -1.97
C GLN A 27 -31.32 17.32 -1.86
N LEU A 28 -30.68 16.74 -2.88
CA LEU A 28 -30.21 15.35 -2.86
C LEU A 28 -29.11 15.15 -1.82
N GLU A 29 -28.17 16.08 -1.76
CA GLU A 29 -27.09 16.05 -0.77
C GLU A 29 -27.64 16.17 0.65
N GLN A 30 -28.62 17.05 0.87
CA GLN A 30 -29.27 17.22 2.17
C GLN A 30 -30.14 16.02 2.56
N SER A 31 -30.83 15.40 1.60
CA SER A 31 -31.58 14.16 1.79
C SER A 31 -30.66 13.00 2.15
N TYR A 32 -29.53 12.87 1.43
CA TYR A 32 -28.51 11.86 1.71
C TYR A 32 -27.87 12.05 3.09
N ARG A 33 -27.54 13.29 3.45
CA ARG A 33 -27.05 13.65 4.80
C ARG A 33 -28.05 13.28 5.88
N ASN A 34 -29.34 13.55 5.68
CA ASN A 34 -30.38 13.20 6.65
C ASN A 34 -30.57 11.68 6.79
N GLN A 35 -30.46 10.92 5.69
CA GLN A 35 -30.49 9.46 5.73
C GLN A 35 -29.27 8.89 6.46
N LEU A 36 -28.08 9.45 6.23
CA LEU A 36 -26.85 9.07 6.94
C LEU A 36 -26.94 9.41 8.43
N LEU A 37 -27.51 10.56 8.80
CA LEU A 37 -27.78 10.95 10.19
C LEU A 37 -28.70 9.97 10.90
N ALA A 38 -29.75 9.51 10.22
CA ALA A 38 -30.70 8.53 10.75
C ALA A 38 -30.07 7.12 10.88
N SER A 39 -29.01 6.83 10.14
CA SER A 39 -28.32 5.53 10.17
C SER A 39 -27.23 5.44 11.24
N ILE A 40 -26.85 6.56 11.87
CA ILE A 40 -25.90 6.54 13.00
C ILE A 40 -26.63 5.94 14.20
N PRO A 41 -26.14 4.84 14.79
CA PRO A 41 -26.74 4.32 16.01
C PRO A 41 -26.76 5.42 17.08
N SER A 42 -27.90 5.66 17.69
CA SER A 42 -28.05 6.58 18.83
C SER A 42 -27.18 6.20 20.03
N THR A 43 -26.57 5.01 19.97
CA THR A 43 -25.65 4.42 20.95
C THR A 43 -24.19 4.79 20.74
N PHE A 44 -23.83 5.70 19.82
CA PHE A 44 -22.46 6.16 19.68
C PHE A 44 -22.08 7.06 20.88
N ASN A 45 -21.87 6.41 22.03
CA ASN A 45 -21.40 7.08 23.24
C ASN A 45 -19.88 7.30 23.13
N THR A 46 -19.49 8.52 22.83
CA THR A 46 -18.10 8.91 22.61
C THR A 46 -17.22 8.60 23.82
N HIS A 47 -17.77 8.75 25.06
CA HIS A 47 -16.99 8.50 26.27
C HIS A 47 -16.72 7.00 26.48
N GLU A 48 -17.73 6.15 26.30
CA GLU A 48 -17.55 4.69 26.39
C GLU A 48 -16.59 4.17 25.31
N ASN A 49 -16.71 4.69 24.10
CA ASN A 49 -15.79 4.33 23.00
C ASN A 49 -14.35 4.77 23.30
N ILE A 50 -14.14 5.95 23.88
CA ILE A 50 -12.79 6.39 24.30
C ILE A 50 -12.23 5.44 25.37
N MET A 51 -13.01 5.06 26.35
CA MET A 51 -12.56 4.14 27.41
C MET A 51 -12.25 2.75 26.83
N ALA A 52 -13.13 2.21 25.98
CA ALA A 52 -12.90 0.94 25.32
C ALA A 52 -11.60 0.96 24.48
N ILE A 53 -11.36 2.01 23.69
CA ILE A 53 -10.15 2.14 22.90
C ILE A 53 -8.90 2.27 23.79
N LYS A 54 -8.97 2.98 24.91
CA LYS A 54 -7.85 3.08 25.86
C LYS A 54 -7.48 1.71 26.44
N ILE A 55 -8.47 0.90 26.79
CA ILE A 55 -8.27 -0.48 27.28
C ILE A 55 -7.64 -1.33 26.19
N MET A 56 -8.12 -1.25 24.93
CA MET A 56 -7.53 -1.97 23.80
C MET A 56 -6.09 -1.53 23.54
N LEU A 57 -5.79 -0.24 23.62
CA LEU A 57 -4.44 0.29 23.46
C LEU A 57 -3.48 -0.22 24.54
N ALA A 58 -3.93 -0.30 25.78
CA ALA A 58 -3.13 -0.86 26.87
C ALA A 58 -2.83 -2.35 26.64
N GLY A 59 -3.82 -3.15 26.23
CA GLY A 59 -3.64 -4.55 25.86
C GLY A 59 -2.65 -4.73 24.71
N LEU A 60 -2.87 -4.01 23.60
CA LEU A 60 -1.98 -4.06 22.43
C LEU A 60 -0.55 -3.62 22.78
N SER A 61 -0.38 -2.62 23.64
CA SER A 61 0.96 -2.19 24.08
C SER A 61 1.71 -3.29 24.82
N ALA A 62 1.04 -4.01 25.70
CA ALA A 62 1.64 -5.15 26.43
C ALA A 62 2.00 -6.28 25.44
N GLU A 63 1.10 -6.66 24.55
CA GLU A 63 1.34 -7.71 23.57
C GLU A 63 2.49 -7.34 22.59
N ILE A 64 2.62 -6.08 22.19
CA ILE A 64 3.74 -5.60 21.37
C ILE A 64 5.07 -5.79 22.09
N VAL A 65 5.14 -5.48 23.38
CA VAL A 65 6.35 -5.69 24.18
C VAL A 65 6.72 -7.17 24.25
N ASP A 66 5.75 -8.04 24.53
CA ASP A 66 5.94 -9.47 24.60
C ASP A 66 6.40 -10.07 23.26
N LEU A 67 5.75 -9.68 22.16
CA LEU A 67 6.11 -10.10 20.81
C LEU A 67 7.49 -9.59 20.39
N SER A 68 7.84 -8.34 20.76
CA SER A 68 9.17 -7.78 20.52
C SER A 68 10.25 -8.57 21.26
N PHE A 69 9.99 -8.93 22.51
CA PHE A 69 10.89 -9.75 23.30
C PHE A 69 11.01 -11.16 22.69
N ALA A 70 9.90 -11.82 22.37
CA ALA A 70 9.88 -13.12 21.74
C ALA A 70 10.63 -13.11 20.39
N LEU A 71 10.43 -12.11 19.58
CA LEU A 71 11.11 -11.95 18.28
C LEU A 71 12.63 -11.84 18.48
N LYS A 72 13.08 -10.99 19.40
CA LYS A 72 14.50 -10.88 19.74
C LYS A 72 15.05 -12.22 20.25
N HIS A 73 14.32 -12.89 21.13
CA HIS A 73 14.73 -14.17 21.66
C HIS A 73 14.86 -15.23 20.57
N HIS A 74 13.88 -15.35 19.68
CA HIS A 74 13.91 -16.31 18.57
C HIS A 74 15.02 -16.06 17.55
N VAL A 75 15.42 -14.81 17.38
CA VAL A 75 16.45 -14.43 16.41
C VAL A 75 17.86 -14.43 17.01
N THR A 76 17.98 -14.08 18.28
CA THR A 76 19.28 -13.84 18.94
C THR A 76 19.71 -15.00 19.86
N PHE A 77 18.76 -15.63 20.57
CA PHE A 77 19.01 -16.67 21.57
C PHE A 77 18.59 -18.06 21.07
N LEU A 78 19.16 -18.46 19.97
CA LEU A 78 18.99 -19.82 19.50
C LEU A 78 19.71 -20.77 20.46
N PRO A 79 19.25 -22.02 20.66
CA PRO A 79 19.99 -23.05 21.36
C PRO A 79 21.20 -23.40 20.51
N MET A 80 22.25 -22.61 20.62
CA MET A 80 23.51 -22.79 19.95
C MET A 80 24.52 -23.42 20.87
N THR A 81 25.33 -24.33 20.34
CA THR A 81 26.54 -24.76 21.01
C THR A 81 27.53 -23.60 21.07
N LEU A 82 28.50 -23.67 22.02
CA LEU A 82 29.58 -22.69 22.07
C LEU A 82 30.34 -22.57 20.72
N GLN A 83 30.46 -23.71 20.04
CA GLN A 83 31.13 -23.80 18.75
C GLN A 83 30.34 -23.08 17.66
N ASP A 84 28.99 -23.15 17.66
CA ASP A 84 28.12 -22.41 16.73
C ASP A 84 28.23 -20.89 16.95
N LEU A 85 28.26 -20.45 18.21
CA LEU A 85 28.43 -19.05 18.58
C LEU A 85 29.78 -18.49 18.09
N LEU A 86 30.86 -19.25 18.31
CA LEU A 86 32.20 -18.88 17.83
C LEU A 86 32.23 -18.83 16.30
N SER A 87 31.66 -19.81 15.62
CA SER A 87 31.58 -19.86 14.17
C SER A 87 30.77 -18.69 13.62
N MET A 88 29.64 -18.32 14.25
CA MET A 88 28.83 -17.18 13.88
C MET A 88 29.62 -15.87 14.03
N GLN A 89 30.35 -15.69 15.11
CA GLN A 89 31.18 -14.51 15.31
C GLN A 89 32.29 -14.41 14.26
N VAL A 90 32.93 -15.53 13.93
CA VAL A 90 33.95 -15.58 12.88
C VAL A 90 33.36 -15.22 11.51
N ASP A 91 32.18 -15.74 11.18
CA ASP A 91 31.51 -15.44 9.93
C ASP A 91 31.08 -13.96 9.82
N GLN A 92 30.62 -13.37 10.93
CA GLN A 92 30.30 -11.95 11.00
C GLN A 92 31.57 -11.08 10.83
N LEU A 93 32.63 -11.39 11.54
CA LEU A 93 33.90 -10.65 11.45
C LEU A 93 34.58 -10.81 10.09
N SER A 94 34.41 -11.97 9.44
CA SER A 94 34.97 -12.23 8.10
C SER A 94 34.10 -11.65 6.97
N GLY A 95 32.98 -11.02 7.27
CA GLY A 95 32.02 -10.48 6.30
C GLY A 95 31.28 -11.55 5.49
N LYS A 96 31.40 -12.83 5.85
CA LYS A 96 30.68 -13.93 5.19
C LYS A 96 29.19 -13.94 5.53
N GLN A 97 28.85 -13.35 6.66
CA GLN A 97 27.47 -13.24 7.10
C GLN A 97 27.17 -11.79 7.52
N ALA A 98 26.16 -11.20 6.88
CA ALA A 98 25.67 -9.92 7.32
C ALA A 98 24.91 -10.06 8.65
N PRO A 99 25.01 -9.09 9.57
CA PRO A 99 24.20 -9.08 10.77
C PRO A 99 22.71 -9.13 10.39
N ILE A 100 21.89 -9.74 11.26
CA ILE A 100 20.44 -9.76 11.04
C ILE A 100 19.96 -8.32 11.17
N ASP A 101 19.65 -7.72 10.02
CA ASP A 101 19.03 -6.40 9.92
C ASP A 101 17.53 -6.57 9.87
N LEU A 102 16.80 -5.73 10.63
CA LEU A 102 15.35 -5.72 10.66
C LEU A 102 14.77 -5.50 9.25
N ASP A 103 15.33 -4.58 8.48
CA ASP A 103 14.85 -4.26 7.13
C ASP A 103 14.96 -5.48 6.20
N ARG A 104 16.03 -6.23 6.32
CA ARG A 104 16.24 -7.45 5.55
C ARG A 104 15.28 -8.55 5.97
N LEU A 105 15.01 -8.68 7.27
CA LEU A 105 14.03 -9.62 7.82
C LEU A 105 12.61 -9.27 7.32
N LEU A 106 12.25 -8.00 7.33
CA LEU A 106 10.96 -7.52 6.84
C LEU A 106 10.76 -7.79 5.34
N LEU A 107 11.80 -7.54 4.54
CA LEU A 107 11.75 -7.83 3.12
C LEU A 107 11.59 -9.33 2.85
N GLN A 108 12.34 -10.16 3.53
CA GLN A 108 12.23 -11.62 3.41
C GLN A 108 10.86 -12.13 3.85
N TYR A 109 10.32 -11.56 4.91
CA TYR A 109 8.97 -11.84 5.35
C TYR A 109 7.94 -11.53 4.25
N ALA A 110 8.03 -10.35 3.62
CA ALA A 110 7.11 -9.92 2.56
C ALA A 110 7.21 -10.79 1.29
N LEU A 111 8.42 -11.21 0.94
CA LEU A 111 8.66 -12.07 -0.22
C LEU A 111 8.16 -13.52 -0.04
N GLY A 112 7.78 -13.90 1.16
CA GLY A 112 7.29 -15.25 1.43
C GLY A 112 8.35 -16.35 1.28
N ILE A 113 9.62 -15.99 1.27
CA ILE A 113 10.72 -16.91 1.02
C ILE A 113 10.94 -17.80 2.24
N ASP A 114 10.82 -19.11 2.08
CA ASP A 114 10.70 -20.03 3.20
C ASP A 114 12.04 -20.51 3.79
N GLU A 115 13.03 -20.77 3.02
CA GLU A 115 14.20 -21.49 3.53
C GLU A 115 15.52 -20.75 3.25
N GLY A 116 16.41 -20.73 4.25
CA GLY A 116 17.78 -20.21 4.15
C GLY A 116 17.88 -18.67 4.14
N TYR A 117 16.79 -17.97 4.25
CA TYR A 117 16.73 -16.52 4.10
C TYR A 117 16.64 -15.72 5.39
N LEU A 118 16.36 -16.35 6.47
CA LEU A 118 16.87 -15.80 7.71
C LEU A 118 18.39 -15.82 7.52
N THR A 119 18.97 -14.66 7.34
CA THR A 119 20.39 -14.45 7.00
C THR A 119 21.36 -15.15 7.95
N ASN A 120 20.85 -15.95 8.84
CA ASN A 120 21.57 -16.73 9.82
C ASN A 120 21.38 -18.23 9.50
N ARG A 121 22.41 -18.85 8.92
CA ARG A 121 22.47 -20.30 8.67
C ARG A 121 22.33 -21.15 9.95
N TYR A 122 22.46 -20.53 11.11
CA TYR A 122 22.33 -21.18 12.40
C TYR A 122 20.89 -21.22 12.92
N VAL A 123 19.94 -20.56 12.26
CA VAL A 123 18.52 -20.66 12.60
C VAL A 123 18.00 -22.02 12.13
N PRO A 124 17.56 -22.90 13.04
CA PRO A 124 16.96 -24.17 12.66
C PRO A 124 15.73 -23.94 11.76
N SER A 125 15.57 -24.74 10.72
CA SER A 125 14.42 -24.65 9.80
C SER A 125 13.07 -24.73 10.54
N ALA A 126 13.00 -25.49 11.64
CA ALA A 126 11.81 -25.56 12.49
C ALA A 126 11.43 -24.22 13.15
N MET A 127 12.38 -23.31 13.35
CA MET A 127 12.13 -21.99 13.94
C MET A 127 11.60 -20.97 12.94
N VAL A 128 11.82 -21.16 11.63
CA VAL A 128 11.41 -20.23 10.57
C VAL A 128 9.91 -19.94 10.60
N PRO A 129 9.00 -20.93 10.67
CA PRO A 129 7.57 -20.67 10.76
C PRO A 129 7.18 -19.90 12.03
N ILE A 130 7.86 -20.17 13.16
CA ILE A 130 7.61 -19.49 14.43
C ILE A 130 7.99 -18.02 14.33
N ILE A 131 9.19 -17.73 13.82
CA ILE A 131 9.68 -16.35 13.63
C ILE A 131 8.73 -15.59 12.68
N ARG A 132 8.32 -16.22 11.59
CA ARG A 132 7.39 -15.64 10.62
C ARG A 132 6.05 -15.30 11.27
N ARG A 133 5.48 -16.20 12.06
CA ARG A 133 4.23 -15.96 12.78
C ARG A 133 4.39 -14.82 13.78
N THR A 134 5.43 -14.86 14.61
CA THR A 134 5.71 -13.81 15.62
C THR A 134 5.90 -12.45 14.95
N LEU A 135 6.60 -12.39 13.81
CA LEU A 135 6.80 -11.17 13.06
C LEU A 135 5.49 -10.63 12.48
N ASN A 136 4.66 -11.51 11.91
CA ASN A 136 3.33 -11.14 11.41
C ASN A 136 2.46 -10.54 12.53
N ASP A 137 2.42 -11.21 13.67
CA ASP A 137 1.61 -10.74 14.80
C ASP A 137 2.15 -9.42 15.35
N PHE A 138 3.47 -9.28 15.49
CA PHE A 138 4.11 -8.03 15.88
C PHE A 138 3.74 -6.86 14.93
N LEU A 139 3.91 -7.04 13.64
CA LEU A 139 3.61 -5.99 12.64
C LEU A 139 2.13 -5.58 12.67
N ARG A 140 1.23 -6.58 12.81
CA ARG A 140 -0.22 -6.32 12.93
C ARG A 140 -0.55 -5.56 14.20
N HIS A 141 0.00 -5.94 15.34
CA HIS A 141 -0.28 -5.26 16.60
C HIS A 141 0.23 -3.83 16.60
N VAL A 142 1.43 -3.58 16.08
CA VAL A 142 1.97 -2.22 15.93
C VAL A 142 1.09 -1.37 14.99
N PHE A 143 0.64 -1.96 13.87
CA PHE A 143 -0.27 -1.28 12.95
C PHE A 143 -1.60 -0.94 13.64
N LEU A 144 -2.26 -1.88 14.29
CA LEU A 144 -3.51 -1.67 15.01
C LEU A 144 -3.35 -0.62 16.12
N TYR A 145 -2.27 -0.69 16.87
CA TYR A 145 -1.97 0.29 17.91
C TYR A 145 -1.94 1.72 17.34
N ARG A 146 -1.24 1.94 16.23
CA ARG A 146 -1.18 3.24 15.55
C ARG A 146 -2.56 3.68 15.03
N GLN A 147 -3.36 2.74 14.49
CA GLN A 147 -4.72 3.04 14.02
C GLN A 147 -5.62 3.46 15.18
N TYR A 148 -5.61 2.72 16.29
CA TYR A 148 -6.40 3.08 17.46
C TYR A 148 -5.95 4.41 18.10
N GLN A 149 -4.66 4.72 18.13
CA GLN A 149 -4.19 6.05 18.55
C GLN A 149 -4.75 7.16 17.65
N SER A 150 -4.75 6.95 16.33
CA SER A 150 -5.33 7.90 15.37
C SER A 150 -6.83 8.07 15.56
N ILE A 151 -7.56 6.98 15.84
CA ILE A 151 -9.00 7.01 16.15
C ILE A 151 -9.25 7.76 17.45
N LEU A 152 -8.46 7.50 18.49
CA LEU A 152 -8.58 8.19 19.77
C LEU A 152 -8.39 9.70 19.63
N LYS A 153 -7.40 10.12 18.83
CA LYS A 153 -7.19 11.53 18.49
C LYS A 153 -8.39 12.13 17.76
N ALA A 154 -8.92 11.43 16.74
CA ALA A 154 -10.09 11.90 16.00
C ALA A 154 -11.36 11.99 16.89
N LEU A 155 -11.54 11.08 17.85
CA LEU A 155 -12.62 11.17 18.85
C LEU A 155 -12.45 12.40 19.76
N ALA A 156 -11.24 12.72 20.19
CA ALA A 156 -10.98 13.93 20.97
C ALA A 156 -11.29 15.20 20.15
N ASP A 157 -10.91 15.21 18.87
CA ASP A 157 -11.17 16.35 17.97
C ASP A 157 -12.69 16.53 17.72
N ILE A 158 -13.50 15.47 17.70
CA ILE A 158 -14.96 15.55 17.60
C ILE A 158 -15.57 16.28 18.80
N HIS A 159 -15.03 16.07 20.00
CA HIS A 159 -15.52 16.74 21.21
C HIS A 159 -15.27 18.25 21.21
N THR A 160 -14.22 18.71 20.52
CA THR A 160 -13.88 20.13 20.46
C THR A 160 -14.58 20.87 19.33
N THR A 161 -15.21 20.15 18.39
CA THR A 161 -15.91 20.73 17.25
C THR A 161 -17.27 21.24 17.67
N THR A 162 -17.55 22.50 17.43
CA THR A 162 -18.80 23.19 17.83
C THR A 162 -19.88 23.10 16.77
N ASP A 163 -19.53 22.90 15.50
CA ASP A 163 -20.48 22.74 14.39
C ASP A 163 -21.09 21.32 14.39
N PRO A 164 -22.43 21.20 14.54
CA PRO A 164 -23.10 19.91 14.52
C PRO A 164 -22.94 19.11 13.23
N LEU A 165 -22.88 19.77 12.08
CA LEU A 165 -22.71 19.10 10.79
C LEU A 165 -21.29 18.52 10.64
N GLU A 166 -20.29 19.31 10.99
CA GLU A 166 -18.91 18.85 10.99
C GLU A 166 -18.67 17.70 11.98
N GLN A 167 -19.34 17.74 13.15
CA GLN A 167 -19.30 16.61 14.09
C GLN A 167 -19.83 15.32 13.49
N VAL A 168 -20.90 15.41 12.73
CA VAL A 168 -21.53 14.23 12.08
C VAL A 168 -20.62 13.68 11.00
N GLU A 169 -20.08 14.52 10.14
CA GLU A 169 -19.13 14.10 9.10
C GLU A 169 -17.91 13.38 9.70
N LYS A 170 -17.34 13.94 10.76
CA LYS A 170 -16.24 13.33 11.51
C LYS A 170 -16.61 11.99 12.13
N LYS A 171 -17.82 11.86 12.71
CA LYS A 171 -18.31 10.59 13.26
C LYS A 171 -18.49 9.52 12.20
N LEU A 172 -19.06 9.88 11.04
CA LEU A 172 -19.22 8.98 9.90
C LEU A 172 -17.89 8.50 9.34
N TYR A 173 -16.97 9.43 9.14
CA TYR A 173 -15.60 9.11 8.70
C TYR A 173 -14.92 8.14 9.67
N LEU A 174 -15.07 8.38 10.97
CA LEU A 174 -14.50 7.56 12.01
C LEU A 174 -15.12 6.16 12.07
N ALA A 175 -16.45 6.07 11.97
CA ALA A 175 -17.16 4.81 11.92
C ALA A 175 -16.75 3.96 10.71
N GLY A 176 -16.61 4.59 9.54
CA GLY A 176 -16.07 3.94 8.34
C GLY A 176 -14.66 3.39 8.56
N ARG A 177 -13.78 4.16 9.18
CA ARG A 177 -12.42 3.71 9.50
C ARG A 177 -12.40 2.53 10.48
N MET A 178 -13.25 2.54 11.49
CA MET A 178 -13.33 1.43 12.47
C MET A 178 -13.78 0.12 11.80
N LEU A 179 -14.71 0.18 10.85
CA LEU A 179 -15.12 -0.99 10.06
C LEU A 179 -14.02 -1.52 9.15
N GLU A 180 -13.14 -0.65 8.66
CA GLU A 180 -12.00 -1.03 7.82
C GLU A 180 -10.86 -1.72 8.59
N LEU A 181 -10.84 -1.66 9.92
CA LEU A 181 -9.84 -2.33 10.74
C LEU A 181 -10.04 -3.85 10.88
N ILE A 182 -11.08 -4.40 10.25
CA ILE A 182 -11.30 -5.85 10.21
C ILE A 182 -10.07 -6.49 9.57
N PRO A 183 -9.39 -7.43 10.26
CA PRO A 183 -8.16 -8.03 9.77
C PRO A 183 -8.41 -8.75 8.46
N LEU A 184 -7.76 -8.29 7.40
CA LEU A 184 -7.67 -9.04 6.16
C LEU A 184 -6.86 -10.32 6.40
N THR A 185 -7.17 -11.34 5.63
CA THR A 185 -6.41 -12.62 5.64
C THR A 185 -4.92 -12.36 5.56
N ALA A 186 -4.15 -13.10 6.34
CA ALA A 186 -2.72 -12.88 6.53
C ALA A 186 -1.94 -13.02 5.21
N ASN A 187 -1.71 -11.90 4.54
CA ASN A 187 -0.74 -11.79 3.45
C ASN A 187 0.44 -10.96 3.97
N ALA A 188 1.63 -11.52 3.88
CA ALA A 188 2.84 -10.91 4.43
C ALA A 188 3.16 -9.54 3.79
N ALA A 189 3.01 -9.43 2.47
CA ALA A 189 3.25 -8.17 1.76
C ALA A 189 2.27 -7.09 2.21
N LEU A 190 0.98 -7.43 2.29
CA LEU A 190 -0.07 -6.53 2.77
C LEU A 190 0.18 -6.08 4.21
N THR A 191 0.55 -7.02 5.10
CA THR A 191 0.86 -6.69 6.50
C THR A 191 2.02 -5.71 6.59
N LEU A 192 3.07 -5.93 5.81
CA LEU A 192 4.23 -5.04 5.73
C LEU A 192 3.83 -3.67 5.19
N PHE A 193 3.05 -3.63 4.10
CA PHE A 193 2.57 -2.38 3.52
C PHE A 193 1.79 -1.54 4.54
N GLN A 194 0.81 -2.14 5.21
CA GLN A 194 0.00 -1.46 6.22
C GLN A 194 0.87 -0.95 7.38
N HIS A 195 1.82 -1.76 7.84
CA HIS A 195 2.75 -1.36 8.89
C HIS A 195 3.63 -0.19 8.48
N GLN A 196 4.24 -0.23 7.29
CA GLN A 196 5.18 0.79 6.82
C GLN A 196 4.50 2.10 6.43
N THR A 197 3.34 2.01 5.77
CA THR A 197 2.63 3.20 5.30
C THR A 197 1.64 3.77 6.31
N ASN A 198 1.33 3.01 7.36
CA ASN A 198 0.24 3.31 8.31
C ASN A 198 -1.11 3.52 7.62
N LYS A 199 -1.36 2.84 6.50
CA LYS A 199 -2.61 2.90 5.73
C LYS A 199 -3.34 1.59 5.82
N THR A 200 -4.64 1.66 6.06
CA THR A 200 -5.53 0.49 5.99
C THR A 200 -5.83 0.17 4.54
N VAL A 201 -5.59 -1.06 4.14
CA VAL A 201 -6.00 -1.57 2.83
C VAL A 201 -7.42 -2.11 2.94
N ARG A 202 -8.32 -1.57 2.12
CA ARG A 202 -9.73 -1.96 2.09
C ARG A 202 -9.90 -3.33 1.45
N SER A 203 -10.92 -4.08 1.86
CA SER A 203 -11.21 -5.41 1.29
C SER A 203 -11.42 -5.36 -0.23
N ALA A 204 -12.06 -4.31 -0.75
CA ALA A 204 -12.25 -4.09 -2.18
C ALA A 204 -10.89 -3.88 -2.92
N GLN A 205 -9.98 -3.10 -2.34
CA GLN A 205 -8.63 -2.90 -2.89
C GLN A 205 -7.85 -4.21 -2.90
N TRP A 206 -7.88 -4.96 -1.79
CA TRP A 206 -7.24 -6.27 -1.71
C TRP A 206 -7.81 -7.26 -2.73
N SER A 207 -9.13 -7.35 -2.86
CA SER A 207 -9.76 -8.20 -3.86
C SER A 207 -9.31 -7.86 -5.29
N MET A 208 -9.08 -6.57 -5.58
CA MET A 208 -8.55 -6.15 -6.86
C MET A 208 -7.09 -6.54 -7.05
N ILE A 209 -6.24 -6.31 -6.05
CA ILE A 209 -4.84 -6.75 -6.07
C ILE A 209 -4.77 -8.27 -6.32
N ASP A 210 -5.56 -9.04 -5.60
CA ASP A 210 -5.63 -10.49 -5.73
C ASP A 210 -6.04 -10.93 -7.15
N ARG A 211 -7.06 -10.28 -7.74
CA ARG A 211 -7.47 -10.54 -9.13
C ARG A 211 -6.40 -10.17 -10.15
N LEU A 212 -5.72 -9.04 -9.96
CA LEU A 212 -4.65 -8.59 -10.87
C LEU A 212 -3.41 -9.47 -10.78
N THR A 213 -3.08 -9.95 -9.59
CA THR A 213 -1.85 -10.73 -9.36
C THR A 213 -2.00 -12.22 -9.63
N LYS A 214 -3.19 -12.81 -9.41
CA LYS A 214 -3.49 -14.21 -9.70
C LYS A 214 -3.91 -14.48 -11.14
N ALA A 215 -4.09 -13.44 -11.95
CA ALA A 215 -4.40 -13.63 -13.37
C ALA A 215 -3.29 -14.42 -14.06
N ARG A 216 -3.64 -15.54 -14.70
CA ARG A 216 -2.73 -16.26 -15.57
C ARG A 216 -2.43 -15.40 -16.81
N ASP A 217 -1.23 -15.54 -17.36
CA ASP A 217 -0.64 -14.65 -18.38
C ASP A 217 -1.46 -14.44 -19.66
N SER A 218 -2.49 -15.25 -19.91
CA SER A 218 -3.33 -15.17 -21.10
C SER A 218 -4.61 -14.34 -20.97
N SER A 219 -4.93 -13.80 -19.79
CA SER A 219 -6.19 -13.07 -19.58
C SER A 219 -5.96 -11.56 -19.43
N ASN A 220 -6.37 -10.80 -20.45
CA ASN A 220 -6.48 -9.36 -20.32
C ASN A 220 -7.60 -9.01 -19.33
N ARG A 221 -7.31 -8.18 -18.34
CA ARG A 221 -8.28 -7.70 -17.36
C ARG A 221 -8.36 -6.20 -17.39
N ALA A 222 -9.57 -5.67 -17.35
CA ALA A 222 -9.85 -4.26 -17.15
C ALA A 222 -10.57 -4.09 -15.82
N GLU A 223 -10.02 -3.26 -14.96
CA GLU A 223 -10.60 -2.93 -13.66
C GLU A 223 -10.80 -1.42 -13.61
N GLN A 224 -12.01 -1.00 -13.24
CA GLN A 224 -12.34 0.41 -13.08
C GLN A 224 -12.36 0.78 -11.60
N LEU A 225 -11.68 1.85 -11.29
CA LEU A 225 -11.63 2.46 -9.96
C LEU A 225 -12.02 3.92 -10.05
N MET A 226 -12.79 4.37 -9.08
CA MET A 226 -13.07 5.80 -8.94
C MET A 226 -11.82 6.58 -8.55
N MET A 227 -11.83 7.89 -8.78
CA MET A 227 -10.76 8.78 -8.31
C MET A 227 -10.74 8.76 -6.78
N GLY A 228 -9.53 8.70 -6.20
CA GLY A 228 -9.36 8.66 -4.75
C GLY A 228 -9.39 7.26 -4.12
N GLU A 229 -9.71 6.20 -4.85
CA GLU A 229 -9.76 4.82 -4.32
C GLU A 229 -8.38 4.16 -4.09
N GLY A 230 -7.30 4.92 -4.16
CA GLY A 230 -5.95 4.46 -3.80
C GLY A 230 -5.27 3.64 -4.88
N LYS A 231 -5.62 3.81 -6.17
CA LYS A 231 -5.02 3.10 -7.30
C LYS A 231 -3.49 3.17 -7.27
N THR A 232 -2.92 4.36 -7.29
CA THR A 232 -1.47 4.57 -7.35
C THR A 232 -0.76 4.33 -6.02
N LYS A 233 -1.43 4.67 -4.90
CA LYS A 233 -0.77 4.66 -3.57
C LYS A 233 -0.95 3.37 -2.79
N VAL A 234 -1.80 2.45 -3.25
CA VAL A 234 -2.08 1.17 -2.60
C VAL A 234 -2.02 0.02 -3.59
N ILE A 235 -2.88 0.05 -4.62
CA ILE A 235 -3.07 -1.11 -5.50
C ILE A 235 -1.85 -1.34 -6.39
N MET A 236 -1.33 -0.29 -7.03
CA MET A 236 -0.19 -0.43 -7.95
C MET A 236 1.09 -0.90 -7.24
N PRO A 237 1.54 -0.30 -6.12
CA PRO A 237 2.74 -0.78 -5.43
C PRO A 237 2.65 -2.25 -5.01
N GLU A 238 1.52 -2.67 -4.47
CA GLU A 238 1.28 -4.06 -4.06
C GLU A 238 1.26 -5.01 -5.26
N ALA A 239 0.55 -4.67 -6.32
CA ALA A 239 0.47 -5.49 -7.52
C ALA A 239 1.84 -5.63 -8.21
N ILE A 240 2.62 -4.54 -8.27
CA ILE A 240 3.99 -4.54 -8.81
C ILE A 240 4.86 -5.47 -7.97
N PHE A 241 4.85 -5.30 -6.65
CA PHE A 241 5.67 -6.12 -5.76
C PHE A 241 5.36 -7.61 -5.89
N LEU A 242 4.08 -7.98 -5.92
CA LEU A 242 3.66 -9.37 -6.04
C LEU A 242 3.93 -9.98 -7.41
N LYS A 243 3.95 -9.18 -8.48
CA LYS A 243 4.21 -9.65 -9.86
C LYS A 243 5.70 -9.67 -10.21
N ALA A 244 6.53 -8.83 -9.61
CA ALA A 244 7.96 -8.83 -9.82
C ALA A 244 8.63 -9.97 -9.02
N ASP A 245 8.40 -11.18 -9.47
CA ASP A 245 8.78 -12.43 -8.80
C ASP A 245 10.20 -12.94 -9.16
N GLY A 246 10.91 -12.21 -10.03
CA GLY A 246 12.22 -12.60 -10.54
C GLY A 246 12.17 -13.44 -11.83
N THR A 247 10.97 -13.72 -12.36
CA THR A 247 10.78 -14.48 -13.61
C THR A 247 10.08 -13.68 -14.70
N HIS A 248 9.34 -12.65 -14.32
CA HIS A 248 8.54 -11.82 -15.22
C HIS A 248 9.02 -10.37 -15.24
N LEU A 249 9.02 -9.75 -16.42
CA LEU A 249 9.21 -8.32 -16.57
C LEU A 249 7.89 -7.61 -16.28
N VAL A 250 7.85 -6.86 -15.18
CA VAL A 250 6.69 -6.04 -14.83
C VAL A 250 6.85 -4.66 -15.44
N MET A 251 5.91 -4.27 -16.28
CA MET A 251 5.87 -2.96 -16.93
C MET A 251 4.61 -2.19 -16.53
N VAL A 252 4.79 -0.96 -16.11
CA VAL A 252 3.71 -0.03 -15.79
C VAL A 252 3.63 1.03 -16.89
N LEU A 253 2.50 1.08 -17.59
CA LEU A 253 2.27 2.07 -18.64
C LEU A 253 1.43 3.22 -18.08
N VAL A 254 1.98 4.42 -18.15
CA VAL A 254 1.35 5.64 -17.63
C VAL A 254 1.35 6.72 -18.71
N PRO A 255 0.25 7.46 -18.91
CA PRO A 255 0.21 8.59 -19.85
C PRO A 255 1.37 9.57 -19.59
N ASP A 256 1.93 10.14 -20.66
CA ASP A 256 3.09 11.05 -20.60
C ASP A 256 2.89 12.20 -19.61
N ALA A 257 1.69 12.75 -19.54
CA ALA A 257 1.35 13.86 -18.63
C ALA A 257 1.46 13.49 -17.14
N LEU A 258 1.30 12.21 -16.79
CA LEU A 258 1.34 11.72 -15.41
C LEU A 258 2.63 10.96 -15.08
N LEU A 259 3.46 10.66 -16.08
CA LEU A 259 4.59 9.75 -15.97
C LEU A 259 5.57 10.14 -14.85
N GLN A 260 5.95 11.40 -14.77
CA GLN A 260 6.92 11.86 -13.77
C GLN A 260 6.35 11.81 -12.35
N THR A 261 5.11 12.22 -12.17
CA THR A 261 4.44 12.22 -10.85
C THR A 261 4.24 10.79 -10.36
N GLU A 262 3.71 9.91 -11.21
CA GLU A 262 3.47 8.51 -10.88
C GLU A 262 4.80 7.75 -10.64
N TYR A 263 5.84 8.06 -11.42
CA TYR A 263 7.17 7.49 -11.21
C TYR A 263 7.72 7.83 -9.83
N GLN A 264 7.66 9.09 -9.42
CA GLN A 264 8.17 9.51 -8.10
C GLN A 264 7.36 8.88 -6.96
N ASP A 265 6.04 8.87 -7.06
CA ASP A 265 5.15 8.28 -6.06
C ASP A 265 5.39 6.76 -5.92
N LEU A 266 5.47 6.03 -7.04
CA LEU A 266 5.72 4.60 -7.05
C LEU A 266 7.14 4.26 -6.55
N LYS A 267 8.15 5.00 -7.04
CA LYS A 267 9.55 4.83 -6.61
C LYS A 267 9.69 5.01 -5.10
N TYR A 268 9.09 6.07 -4.55
CA TYR A 268 9.13 6.32 -3.11
C TYR A 268 8.46 5.18 -2.34
N THR A 269 7.24 4.80 -2.72
CA THR A 269 6.48 3.76 -2.01
C THR A 269 7.14 2.40 -2.11
N ALA A 270 7.53 1.97 -3.32
CA ALA A 270 8.20 0.69 -3.54
C ALA A 270 9.53 0.60 -2.79
N LYS A 271 10.32 1.68 -2.79
CA LYS A 271 11.60 1.72 -2.07
C LYS A 271 11.41 1.69 -0.56
N THR A 272 10.46 2.47 -0.04
CA THR A 272 10.24 2.58 1.41
C THR A 272 9.64 1.30 1.99
N VAL A 273 8.67 0.69 1.29
CA VAL A 273 7.95 -0.47 1.81
C VAL A 273 8.70 -1.78 1.54
N TYR A 274 9.19 -1.96 0.32
CA TYR A 274 9.69 -3.26 -0.15
C TYR A 274 11.17 -3.26 -0.51
N ASN A 275 11.86 -2.13 -0.32
CA ASN A 275 13.21 -1.91 -0.85
C ASN A 275 13.33 -2.25 -2.35
N GLN A 276 12.21 -2.15 -3.08
CA GLN A 276 12.11 -2.45 -4.49
C GLN A 276 12.42 -1.20 -5.32
N GLU A 277 13.13 -1.38 -6.43
CA GLU A 277 13.47 -0.31 -7.35
C GLU A 277 12.49 -0.24 -8.52
N ILE A 278 12.05 0.97 -8.84
CA ILE A 278 11.28 1.28 -10.06
C ILE A 278 12.20 2.00 -11.02
N VAL A 279 12.31 1.49 -12.24
CA VAL A 279 13.18 2.02 -13.28
C VAL A 279 12.33 2.78 -14.30
N LEU A 280 12.65 4.07 -14.50
CA LEU A 280 12.04 4.86 -15.57
C LEU A 280 12.71 4.50 -16.90
N PHE A 281 11.95 3.94 -17.83
CA PHE A 281 12.43 3.63 -19.17
C PHE A 281 11.86 4.61 -20.18
N GLN A 282 12.76 5.30 -20.87
CA GLN A 282 12.43 6.25 -21.92
C GLN A 282 13.04 5.78 -23.23
N PHE A 283 12.19 5.62 -24.23
CA PHE A 283 12.60 5.21 -25.56
C PHE A 283 11.82 6.00 -26.59
N ASP A 284 12.53 6.56 -27.56
CA ASP A 284 11.95 7.37 -28.61
C ASP A 284 12.48 6.99 -30.01
N ARG A 285 12.06 7.72 -31.02
CA ARG A 285 12.48 7.48 -32.42
C ARG A 285 13.98 7.71 -32.64
N ASN A 286 14.64 8.50 -31.81
CA ASN A 286 16.06 8.83 -31.91
C ASN A 286 16.92 7.88 -31.07
N SER A 287 16.30 7.02 -30.25
CA SER A 287 17.03 6.06 -29.43
C SER A 287 17.83 5.10 -30.31
N ALA A 288 19.07 4.85 -29.91
CA ALA A 288 19.99 3.99 -30.65
C ALA A 288 19.45 2.55 -30.70
N CYS A 289 19.50 1.96 -31.92
CA CYS A 289 19.03 0.59 -32.18
C CYS A 289 20.11 -0.24 -32.90
N ASP A 290 21.36 0.16 -32.76
CA ASP A 290 22.48 -0.67 -33.21
C ASP A 290 22.59 -1.95 -32.37
N PRO A 291 23.27 -3.01 -32.88
CA PRO A 291 23.33 -4.29 -32.18
C PRO A 291 23.92 -4.23 -30.76
N ALA A 292 24.78 -3.25 -30.48
CA ALA A 292 25.40 -3.09 -29.16
C ALA A 292 24.38 -2.48 -28.19
N SER A 293 23.64 -1.45 -28.61
CA SER A 293 22.56 -0.82 -27.83
C SER A 293 21.42 -1.78 -27.52
N LEU A 294 21.03 -2.60 -28.51
CA LEU A 294 19.97 -3.62 -28.31
C LEU A 294 20.39 -4.69 -27.30
N ARG A 295 21.64 -5.17 -27.36
CA ARG A 295 22.16 -6.12 -26.36
C ARG A 295 22.16 -5.51 -24.95
N ARG A 296 22.51 -4.22 -24.83
CA ARG A 296 22.48 -3.52 -23.55
C ARG A 296 21.05 -3.44 -23.00
N TYR A 297 20.07 -3.06 -23.83
CA TYR A 297 18.66 -3.03 -23.37
C TYR A 297 18.18 -4.42 -22.93
N LEU A 298 18.55 -5.47 -23.65
CA LEU A 298 18.20 -6.83 -23.26
C LEU A 298 18.83 -7.21 -21.92
N SER A 299 20.11 -6.93 -21.73
CA SER A 299 20.80 -7.17 -20.46
C SER A 299 20.18 -6.36 -19.32
N ASP A 300 19.83 -5.09 -19.57
CA ASP A 300 19.16 -4.24 -18.57
C ASP A 300 17.79 -4.83 -18.18
N PHE A 301 17.03 -5.38 -19.13
CA PHE A 301 15.73 -6.03 -18.84
C PHE A 301 15.91 -7.35 -18.07
N GLU A 302 16.92 -8.15 -18.41
CA GLU A 302 17.27 -9.36 -17.66
C GLU A 302 17.64 -9.02 -16.22
N ASP A 303 18.45 -7.99 -16.01
CA ASP A 303 18.83 -7.50 -14.68
C ASP A 303 17.61 -6.99 -13.89
N ILE A 304 16.69 -6.28 -14.54
CA ILE A 304 15.44 -5.81 -13.94
C ILE A 304 14.59 -6.99 -13.47
N ILE A 305 14.47 -8.02 -14.28
CA ILE A 305 13.73 -9.24 -13.91
C ILE A 305 14.40 -9.93 -12.72
N LEU A 306 15.69 -10.24 -12.82
CA LEU A 306 16.43 -10.98 -11.80
C LEU A 306 16.45 -10.25 -10.45
N GLN A 307 16.54 -8.93 -10.47
CA GLN A 307 16.55 -8.10 -9.26
C GLN A 307 15.14 -7.73 -8.77
N ARG A 308 14.07 -8.32 -9.34
CA ARG A 308 12.68 -8.05 -8.99
C ARG A 308 12.30 -6.58 -9.03
N LYS A 309 12.89 -5.83 -9.96
CA LYS A 309 12.55 -4.44 -10.24
C LYS A 309 11.35 -4.38 -11.17
N ALA A 310 10.78 -3.19 -11.34
CA ALA A 310 9.73 -2.95 -12.33
C ALA A 310 10.08 -1.75 -13.21
N LEU A 311 9.59 -1.77 -14.44
CA LEU A 311 9.70 -0.66 -15.39
C LEU A 311 8.47 0.22 -15.31
N ILE A 312 8.67 1.53 -15.40
CA ILE A 312 7.60 2.48 -15.71
C ILE A 312 7.96 3.23 -17.00
N MET A 313 7.00 3.35 -17.90
CA MET A 313 7.19 4.02 -19.18
C MET A 313 5.89 4.62 -19.71
N SER A 314 6.00 5.47 -20.72
CA SER A 314 4.82 5.95 -21.45
C SER A 314 4.42 4.99 -22.57
N PRO A 315 3.13 5.02 -23.00
CA PRO A 315 2.69 4.29 -24.19
C PRO A 315 3.46 4.68 -25.44
N GLY A 316 3.89 5.94 -25.56
CA GLY A 316 4.72 6.41 -26.67
C GLY A 316 6.09 5.75 -26.71
N SER A 317 6.73 5.54 -25.56
CA SER A 317 8.00 4.81 -25.46
C SER A 317 7.85 3.35 -25.90
N LEU A 318 6.77 2.68 -25.44
CA LEU A 318 6.48 1.30 -25.84
C LEU A 318 6.21 1.18 -27.35
N GLN A 319 5.40 2.07 -27.91
CA GLN A 319 5.12 2.11 -29.36
C GLN A 319 6.40 2.36 -30.17
N SER A 320 7.26 3.27 -29.73
CA SER A 320 8.53 3.55 -30.40
C SER A 320 9.44 2.32 -30.40
N LEU A 321 9.47 1.55 -29.31
CA LEU A 321 10.20 0.31 -29.21
C LEU A 321 9.66 -0.75 -30.20
N TYR A 322 8.34 -0.90 -30.30
CA TYR A 322 7.69 -1.83 -31.24
C TYR A 322 7.92 -1.46 -32.72
N LEU A 323 7.93 -0.17 -33.05
CA LEU A 323 8.12 0.30 -34.42
C LEU A 323 9.56 0.13 -34.94
N LYS A 324 10.53 -0.07 -34.05
CA LYS A 324 11.93 -0.33 -34.41
C LYS A 324 12.29 -1.83 -34.51
N ARG A 325 11.27 -2.69 -34.43
CA ARG A 325 11.39 -4.11 -34.66
C ARG A 325 11.48 -4.40 -36.18
#